data_d37450fdf12cc16af565947bc1c76814
#
_entry.id   d37450fdf12cc16af565947bc1c76814
#
_cell.length_a   1.000
_cell.length_b   1.000
_cell.length_c   1.000
_cell.angle_alpha   90.00
_cell.angle_beta   90.00
_cell.angle_gamma   90.00
#
_symmetry.space_group_name_H-M   'P 1'
#
loop_
_entity.id
_entity.type
_entity.pdbx_description
1 polymer ?
#
loop_
_entity_poly.entity_id
_entity_poly.type
_entity_poly.pdbx_seq_one_letter_code
_entity_poly.pdbx_strand_id
1 'polypeptide(L)'
;MSMVYLIRPLKLLVIFVATSCVSLPTMAFEPLNTDDAGTIGKNVNQIEQYFYVLHNNVAGNPGGEASPGEEFRGIGNAKAFPLTYTYGLSESTEMSLATTYYSTPRGSYAPFANNILGLKWRFMGDGGSGFGMAIKPMITLPASTSQQVQGLGLAKTNYKLHYMLSYYWDSFQVHTNISYARNPYNKNYPISGSYAPNQTNIVSGSIAPVWIVNSWLKLALDIGSSIDTLPNSGAVNDYGMVAAIFSINKNIDIGLSYLQSGTTPSNAVSGKGITSDRSEIGVTWRF
;
A
#
# COMPACT_ATOMS: atom_id res chain seq x y z
N MET A 1 -65.18 0.21 -48.96
CA MET A 1 -64.13 1.24 -48.85
C MET A 1 -63.27 0.84 -47.63
N SER A 2 -62.21 0.05 -47.85
CA SER A 2 -61.40 -0.53 -46.82
C SER A 2 -59.95 -0.15 -47.05
N MET A 3 -59.38 0.60 -46.12
CA MET A 3 -58.05 1.21 -46.21
C MET A 3 -57.08 0.28 -45.49
N VAL A 4 -56.23 -0.42 -46.24
CA VAL A 4 -55.21 -1.33 -45.70
C VAL A 4 -53.96 -0.51 -45.44
N TYR A 5 -53.56 -0.38 -44.20
CA TYR A 5 -52.29 0.23 -43.79
C TYR A 5 -51.15 -0.80 -43.91
N LEU A 6 -50.24 -0.50 -44.82
CA LEU A 6 -48.99 -1.25 -44.99
C LEU A 6 -48.00 -0.85 -43.91
N ILE A 7 -47.74 -1.72 -42.93
CA ILE A 7 -46.67 -1.55 -41.94
C ILE A 7 -45.38 -2.11 -42.56
N ARG A 8 -44.41 -1.25 -42.82
CA ARG A 8 -43.06 -1.65 -43.20
C ARG A 8 -42.26 -2.02 -41.92
N PRO A 9 -41.59 -3.19 -41.83
CA PRO A 9 -40.72 -3.49 -40.73
C PRO A 9 -39.42 -2.68 -40.86
N LEU A 10 -39.18 -1.81 -39.89
CA LEU A 10 -37.92 -1.10 -39.66
C LEU A 10 -36.88 -2.13 -39.16
N LYS A 11 -35.97 -2.55 -40.05
CA LYS A 11 -34.83 -3.37 -39.66
C LYS A 11 -33.87 -2.54 -38.82
N LEU A 12 -33.93 -2.73 -37.50
CA LEU A 12 -32.96 -2.20 -36.55
C LEU A 12 -31.64 -2.95 -36.78
N LEU A 13 -30.71 -2.30 -37.45
CA LEU A 13 -29.33 -2.77 -37.60
C LEU A 13 -28.61 -2.52 -36.26
N VAL A 14 -28.57 -3.51 -35.37
CA VAL A 14 -27.76 -3.50 -34.19
C VAL A 14 -26.31 -3.72 -34.61
N ILE A 15 -25.55 -2.64 -34.76
CA ILE A 15 -24.10 -2.72 -34.93
C ILE A 15 -23.52 -3.14 -33.55
N PHE A 16 -23.18 -4.41 -33.43
CA PHE A 16 -22.36 -4.92 -32.31
C PHE A 16 -20.92 -4.45 -32.57
N VAL A 17 -20.55 -3.30 -32.00
CA VAL A 17 -19.15 -2.90 -31.92
C VAL A 17 -18.54 -3.81 -30.86
N ALA A 18 -17.89 -4.89 -31.31
CA ALA A 18 -17.00 -5.66 -30.48
C ALA A 18 -15.79 -4.78 -30.16
N THR A 19 -15.91 -3.98 -29.10
CA THR A 19 -14.74 -3.41 -28.42
C THR A 19 -13.97 -4.60 -27.86
N SER A 20 -12.91 -5.00 -28.55
CA SER A 20 -11.88 -5.85 -27.98
C SER A 20 -11.33 -5.09 -26.77
N CYS A 21 -11.81 -5.45 -25.58
CA CYS A 21 -11.21 -5.07 -24.32
C CYS A 21 -9.81 -5.68 -24.29
N VAL A 22 -8.82 -4.90 -24.68
CA VAL A 22 -7.44 -5.19 -24.33
C VAL A 22 -7.40 -5.04 -22.82
N SER A 23 -7.43 -6.15 -22.09
CA SER A 23 -7.18 -6.17 -20.66
C SER A 23 -5.75 -5.64 -20.46
N LEU A 24 -5.65 -4.38 -20.05
CA LEU A 24 -4.37 -3.84 -19.60
C LEU A 24 -4.00 -4.63 -18.33
N PRO A 25 -2.76 -5.11 -18.21
CA PRO A 25 -2.33 -5.77 -16.99
C PRO A 25 -2.56 -4.82 -15.82
N THR A 26 -3.34 -5.27 -14.85
CA THR A 26 -3.52 -4.56 -13.57
C THR A 26 -2.23 -4.73 -12.81
N MET A 27 -1.60 -3.61 -12.51
CA MET A 27 -0.29 -3.58 -11.85
C MET A 27 -0.45 -3.08 -10.43
N ALA A 28 0.43 -3.55 -9.51
CA ALA A 28 0.50 -3.11 -8.13
C ALA A 28 0.34 -1.59 -8.02
N PHE A 29 -0.50 -1.15 -7.10
CA PHE A 29 -0.95 0.24 -7.05
C PHE A 29 -0.39 0.97 -5.83
N GLU A 30 0.74 1.63 -5.96
CA GLU A 30 0.92 2.85 -5.19
C GLU A 30 -0.12 3.88 -5.67
N PRO A 31 -0.80 4.66 -4.84
CA PRO A 31 -0.42 4.94 -3.43
C PRO A 31 -1.18 4.11 -2.38
N LEU A 32 -1.73 2.94 -2.70
CA LEU A 32 -2.48 2.13 -1.75
C LEU A 32 -1.54 1.35 -0.81
N ASN A 33 -1.97 1.13 0.42
CA ASN A 33 -1.29 0.23 1.35
C ASN A 33 -1.65 -1.25 1.09
N THR A 34 -2.80 -1.49 0.46
CA THR A 34 -3.25 -2.81 0.04
C THR A 34 -2.71 -3.11 -1.34
N ASP A 35 -1.77 -4.06 -1.43
CA ASP A 35 -1.18 -4.53 -2.68
C ASP A 35 -2.15 -5.49 -3.41
N ASP A 36 -2.09 -5.55 -4.72
CA ASP A 36 -2.88 -6.47 -5.53
C ASP A 36 -2.17 -7.81 -5.75
N ALA A 37 -2.89 -8.81 -6.28
CA ALA A 37 -2.31 -10.10 -6.64
C ALA A 37 -1.63 -10.10 -8.01
N GLY A 38 -1.70 -9.00 -8.78
CA GLY A 38 -1.05 -8.86 -10.09
C GLY A 38 0.47 -8.77 -9.97
N THR A 39 1.15 -8.95 -11.10
CA THR A 39 2.60 -8.78 -11.27
C THR A 39 2.85 -7.91 -12.48
N ILE A 40 3.97 -7.20 -12.51
CA ILE A 40 4.29 -6.26 -13.59
C ILE A 40 4.59 -6.93 -14.95
N GLY A 41 4.68 -8.27 -14.98
CA GLY A 41 4.98 -9.04 -16.19
C GLY A 41 6.49 -9.23 -16.44
N LYS A 42 6.81 -10.19 -17.27
CA LYS A 42 8.20 -10.60 -17.54
C LYS A 42 8.99 -9.48 -18.23
N ASN A 43 10.22 -9.25 -17.75
CA ASN A 43 11.18 -8.27 -18.27
C ASN A 43 10.70 -6.79 -18.20
N VAL A 44 9.62 -6.53 -17.51
CA VAL A 44 9.17 -5.16 -17.22
C VAL A 44 9.93 -4.63 -16.01
N ASN A 45 10.31 -3.36 -16.08
CA ASN A 45 10.86 -2.60 -14.95
C ASN A 45 9.81 -1.59 -14.50
N GLN A 46 9.69 -1.39 -13.19
CA GLN A 46 8.83 -0.37 -12.61
C GLN A 46 9.59 0.41 -11.55
N ILE A 47 9.45 1.73 -11.59
CA ILE A 47 9.91 2.65 -10.54
C ILE A 47 8.69 3.35 -9.99
N GLU A 48 8.56 3.35 -8.67
CA GLU A 48 7.55 4.08 -7.91
C GLU A 48 8.28 5.07 -7.03
N GLN A 49 8.08 6.37 -7.29
CA GLN A 49 8.66 7.45 -6.52
C GLN A 49 7.55 8.34 -6.00
N TYR A 50 7.40 8.35 -4.69
CA TYR A 50 6.38 9.14 -4.02
C TYR A 50 7.00 10.18 -3.10
N PHE A 51 6.20 11.13 -2.70
CA PHE A 51 6.48 12.10 -1.65
C PHE A 51 5.29 12.13 -0.71
N TYR A 52 5.53 11.99 0.59
CA TYR A 52 4.48 12.18 1.58
C TYR A 52 4.87 13.18 2.67
N VAL A 53 3.82 13.76 3.25
CA VAL A 53 3.89 14.54 4.49
C VAL A 53 3.02 13.82 5.51
N LEU A 54 3.61 13.49 6.64
CA LEU A 54 2.96 12.85 7.78
C LEU A 54 2.88 13.85 8.94
N HIS A 55 1.68 14.00 9.52
CA HIS A 55 1.47 14.77 10.73
C HIS A 55 0.99 13.85 11.84
N ASN A 56 1.67 13.89 12.98
CA ASN A 56 1.24 13.24 14.20
C ASN A 56 0.47 14.24 15.07
N ASN A 57 -0.81 13.95 15.32
CA ASN A 57 -1.76 14.89 15.94
C ASN A 57 -1.77 14.86 17.47
N VAL A 58 -0.75 14.28 18.11
CA VAL A 58 -0.71 14.15 19.57
C VAL A 58 0.40 15.01 20.15
N ALA A 59 0.03 16.17 20.65
CA ALA A 59 0.93 16.95 21.49
C ALA A 59 1.23 16.20 22.81
N GLY A 60 2.48 15.83 23.01
CA GLY A 60 2.98 15.28 24.26
C GLY A 60 2.76 13.78 24.48
N ASN A 61 2.27 13.03 23.52
CA ASN A 61 2.23 11.57 23.60
C ASN A 61 3.21 10.96 22.59
N PRO A 62 4.32 10.43 23.06
CA PRO A 62 5.37 9.91 22.22
C PRO A 62 5.02 8.51 21.72
N GLY A 63 5.29 8.25 20.46
CA GLY A 63 5.29 6.93 19.89
C GLY A 63 3.93 6.47 19.39
N GLY A 64 3.44 7.10 18.33
CA GLY A 64 2.54 6.42 17.42
C GLY A 64 3.27 5.25 16.80
N GLU A 65 2.72 4.05 16.92
CA GLU A 65 3.20 2.94 16.13
C GLU A 65 2.75 3.20 14.69
N ALA A 66 3.65 2.94 13.73
CA ALA A 66 3.32 3.09 12.33
C ALA A 66 2.12 2.21 11.99
N SER A 67 1.09 2.80 11.42
CA SER A 67 -0.04 2.07 10.85
C SER A 67 0.45 1.19 9.69
N PRO A 68 -0.29 0.14 9.30
CA PRO A 68 0.04 -0.60 8.10
C PRO A 68 0.28 0.36 6.93
N GLY A 69 1.41 0.21 6.25
CA GLY A 69 1.84 1.12 5.18
C GLY A 69 2.54 2.40 5.63
N GLU A 70 2.62 2.71 6.91
CA GLU A 70 3.46 3.79 7.43
C GLU A 70 4.82 3.23 7.85
N GLU A 71 5.88 3.82 7.32
CA GLU A 71 7.25 3.43 7.62
C GLU A 71 7.82 4.20 8.81
N PHE A 72 7.38 5.45 9.00
CA PHE A 72 7.87 6.34 10.05
C PHE A 72 7.25 6.00 11.40
N ARG A 73 8.10 5.71 12.38
CA ARG A 73 7.71 5.32 13.75
C ARG A 73 8.07 6.37 14.79
N GLY A 74 8.54 7.53 14.36
CA GLY A 74 8.90 8.64 15.24
C GLY A 74 7.67 9.43 15.70
N ILE A 75 7.87 10.26 16.72
CA ILE A 75 6.82 11.05 17.38
C ILE A 75 6.51 12.37 16.68
N GLY A 76 7.42 12.85 15.84
CA GLY A 76 7.27 14.13 15.14
C GLY A 76 6.60 13.98 13.79
N ASN A 77 6.47 15.11 13.09
CA ASN A 77 6.06 15.11 11.71
C ASN A 77 7.18 14.57 10.82
N ALA A 78 6.82 13.93 9.71
CA ALA A 78 7.77 13.43 8.74
C ALA A 78 7.48 13.97 7.34
N LYS A 79 8.56 14.16 6.56
CA LYS A 79 8.49 14.38 5.11
C LYS A 79 9.44 13.40 4.46
N ALA A 80 8.94 12.57 3.57
CA ALA A 80 9.72 11.47 3.05
C ALA A 80 9.45 11.21 1.56
N PHE A 81 10.40 10.52 0.96
CA PHE A 81 10.42 10.13 -0.44
C PHE A 81 10.63 8.61 -0.52
N PRO A 82 9.55 7.81 -0.41
CA PRO A 82 9.62 6.38 -0.68
C PRO A 82 9.97 6.15 -2.15
N LEU A 83 10.85 5.18 -2.37
CA LEU A 83 11.28 4.73 -3.69
C LEU A 83 11.21 3.20 -3.71
N THR A 84 10.51 2.66 -4.69
CA THR A 84 10.46 1.23 -4.97
C THR A 84 10.88 0.97 -6.41
N TYR A 85 11.80 0.03 -6.59
CA TYR A 85 12.12 -0.54 -7.88
C TYR A 85 11.64 -1.98 -7.93
N THR A 86 10.92 -2.34 -8.98
CA THR A 86 10.40 -3.69 -9.20
C THR A 86 10.83 -4.20 -10.57
N TYR A 87 11.25 -5.48 -10.63
CA TYR A 87 11.62 -6.17 -11.87
C TYR A 87 10.82 -7.46 -12.01
N GLY A 88 10.17 -7.63 -13.17
CA GLY A 88 9.42 -8.83 -13.51
C GLY A 88 10.31 -9.97 -13.98
N LEU A 89 10.45 -10.99 -13.15
CA LEU A 89 11.23 -12.21 -13.44
C LEU A 89 10.49 -13.14 -14.40
N SER A 90 9.18 -13.21 -14.27
CA SER A 90 8.28 -13.99 -15.12
C SER A 90 6.91 -13.31 -15.19
N GLU A 91 5.96 -13.88 -15.93
CA GLU A 91 4.57 -13.39 -15.95
C GLU A 91 3.88 -13.49 -14.58
N SER A 92 4.41 -14.29 -13.68
CA SER A 92 3.81 -14.53 -12.36
C SER A 92 4.75 -14.26 -11.18
N THR A 93 5.95 -13.75 -11.43
CA THR A 93 6.94 -13.52 -10.36
C THR A 93 7.67 -12.21 -10.58
N GLU A 94 7.78 -11.41 -9.55
CA GLU A 94 8.54 -10.16 -9.55
C GLU A 94 9.38 -10.03 -8.28
N MET A 95 10.47 -9.28 -8.36
CA MET A 95 11.30 -8.89 -7.23
C MET A 95 11.28 -7.39 -7.05
N SER A 96 11.34 -6.92 -5.81
CA SER A 96 11.32 -5.50 -5.49
C SER A 96 12.40 -5.13 -4.49
N LEU A 97 12.92 -3.90 -4.63
CA LEU A 97 13.80 -3.23 -3.69
C LEU A 97 13.16 -1.89 -3.34
N ALA A 98 12.91 -1.66 -2.06
CA ALA A 98 12.34 -0.40 -1.57
C ALA A 98 13.25 0.24 -0.52
N THR A 99 13.23 1.57 -0.48
CA THR A 99 13.84 2.39 0.57
C THR A 99 13.11 3.71 0.67
N THR A 100 13.25 4.43 1.79
CA THR A 100 12.64 5.75 1.97
C THR A 100 13.69 6.74 2.42
N TYR A 101 13.78 7.86 1.72
CA TYR A 101 14.60 9.00 2.11
C TYR A 101 13.74 9.99 2.92
N TYR A 102 14.21 10.39 4.11
CA TYR A 102 13.55 11.37 4.95
C TYR A 102 14.20 12.75 4.81
N SER A 103 13.43 13.75 4.38
CA SER A 103 13.86 15.14 4.46
C SER A 103 13.56 15.75 5.84
N THR A 104 12.67 15.12 6.61
CA THR A 104 12.32 15.42 8.01
C THR A 104 11.89 14.12 8.69
N PRO A 105 12.39 13.79 9.91
CA PRO A 105 13.33 14.57 10.71
C PRO A 105 14.77 14.54 10.16
N ARG A 106 15.59 15.49 10.58
CA ARG A 106 17.02 15.55 10.27
C ARG A 106 17.87 15.48 11.54
N GLY A 107 19.07 14.91 11.42
CA GLY A 107 19.99 14.76 12.54
C GLY A 107 21.36 14.24 12.09
N SER A 108 22.18 13.81 13.04
CA SER A 108 23.52 13.22 12.81
C SER A 108 23.44 11.72 12.44
N TYR A 109 22.45 11.31 11.70
CA TYR A 109 22.19 9.95 11.23
C TYR A 109 21.87 9.95 9.73
N ALA A 110 22.04 8.81 9.09
CA ALA A 110 21.67 8.69 7.67
C ALA A 110 20.13 8.87 7.49
N PRO A 111 19.69 9.71 6.55
CA PRO A 111 18.28 10.07 6.38
C PRO A 111 17.49 9.01 5.60
N PHE A 112 17.84 7.74 5.73
CA PHE A 112 17.19 6.64 5.04
C PHE A 112 16.49 5.70 6.03
N ALA A 113 15.37 5.13 5.59
CA ALA A 113 14.75 4.00 6.26
C ALA A 113 15.52 2.70 5.99
N ASN A 114 15.00 1.60 6.51
CA ASN A 114 15.48 0.28 6.16
C ASN A 114 15.32 0.02 4.65
N ASN A 115 16.28 -0.71 4.07
CA ASN A 115 16.10 -1.27 2.73
C ASN A 115 15.25 -2.55 2.84
N ILE A 116 14.28 -2.71 1.95
CA ILE A 116 13.33 -3.80 1.94
C ILE A 116 13.48 -4.56 0.61
N LEU A 117 13.69 -5.87 0.69
CA LEU A 117 13.69 -6.77 -0.44
C LEU A 117 12.41 -7.59 -0.41
N GLY A 118 11.71 -7.69 -1.54
CA GLY A 118 10.49 -8.48 -1.70
C GLY A 118 10.55 -9.39 -2.91
N LEU A 119 9.89 -10.54 -2.81
CA LEU A 119 9.65 -11.44 -3.94
C LEU A 119 8.15 -11.76 -3.96
N LYS A 120 7.44 -11.30 -5.00
CA LYS A 120 6.02 -11.60 -5.18
C LYS A 120 5.85 -12.74 -6.16
N TRP A 121 5.05 -13.71 -5.78
CA TRP A 121 4.66 -14.81 -6.64
C TRP A 121 3.13 -14.94 -6.68
N ARG A 122 2.58 -14.69 -7.87
CA ARG A 122 1.18 -14.94 -8.18
C ARG A 122 1.04 -16.42 -8.58
N PHE A 123 0.40 -17.18 -7.73
CA PHE A 123 0.23 -18.64 -7.94
C PHE A 123 -1.16 -18.99 -8.47
N MET A 124 -2.10 -18.04 -8.55
CA MET A 124 -3.43 -18.22 -9.11
C MET A 124 -3.90 -16.96 -9.84
N GLY A 125 -4.63 -17.14 -10.96
CA GLY A 125 -5.17 -16.09 -11.80
C GLY A 125 -4.14 -15.51 -12.78
N ASP A 126 -4.61 -14.67 -13.69
CA ASP A 126 -3.78 -13.99 -14.69
C ASP A 126 -3.28 -12.60 -14.22
N GLY A 127 -3.86 -12.08 -13.13
CA GLY A 127 -3.52 -10.78 -12.56
C GLY A 127 -4.23 -9.60 -13.23
N GLY A 128 -5.19 -9.84 -14.10
CA GLY A 128 -5.92 -8.79 -14.81
C GLY A 128 -7.41 -9.03 -14.94
N SER A 129 -7.88 -10.25 -14.73
CA SER A 129 -9.29 -10.60 -14.80
C SER A 129 -9.65 -11.66 -13.76
N GLY A 130 -10.90 -11.62 -13.29
CA GLY A 130 -11.43 -12.61 -12.35
C GLY A 130 -10.66 -12.65 -11.03
N PHE A 131 -10.46 -13.84 -10.50
CA PHE A 131 -9.84 -14.04 -9.18
C PHE A 131 -8.34 -14.27 -9.28
N GLY A 132 -7.57 -13.60 -8.44
CA GLY A 132 -6.12 -13.75 -8.35
C GLY A 132 -5.63 -13.92 -6.91
N MET A 133 -4.54 -14.68 -6.75
CA MET A 133 -3.87 -14.88 -5.46
C MET A 133 -2.35 -14.82 -5.61
N ALA A 134 -1.71 -14.13 -4.67
CA ALA A 134 -0.26 -14.02 -4.60
C ALA A 134 0.26 -14.07 -3.16
N ILE A 135 1.53 -14.41 -3.03
CA ILE A 135 2.29 -14.26 -1.78
C ILE A 135 3.53 -13.41 -2.03
N LYS A 136 3.94 -12.64 -1.02
CA LYS A 136 5.14 -11.78 -1.08
C LYS A 136 5.91 -11.88 0.24
N PRO A 137 6.87 -12.82 0.35
CA PRO A 137 7.86 -12.75 1.41
C PRO A 137 8.74 -11.51 1.24
N MET A 138 9.05 -10.86 2.36
CA MET A 138 9.87 -9.66 2.41
C MET A 138 10.91 -9.78 3.53
N ILE A 139 12.09 -9.25 3.28
CA ILE A 139 13.14 -9.08 4.27
C ILE A 139 13.51 -7.60 4.33
N THR A 140 13.54 -7.06 5.54
CA THR A 140 13.95 -5.69 5.82
C THR A 140 15.34 -5.72 6.45
N LEU A 141 16.30 -5.11 5.77
CA LEU A 141 17.69 -5.05 6.24
C LEU A 141 17.81 -4.06 7.42
N PRO A 142 18.72 -4.29 8.39
CA PRO A 142 18.80 -3.45 9.57
C PRO A 142 19.23 -2.03 9.25
N ALA A 143 18.62 -1.05 9.92
CA ALA A 143 19.10 0.32 9.99
C ALA A 143 20.15 0.46 11.11
N SER A 144 20.74 1.64 11.25
CA SER A 144 21.59 1.96 12.39
C SER A 144 20.77 2.17 13.67
N THR A 145 21.42 2.05 14.83
CA THR A 145 20.76 2.34 16.12
C THR A 145 20.33 3.81 16.24
N SER A 146 21.09 4.74 15.65
CA SER A 146 20.70 6.16 15.61
C SER A 146 19.46 6.42 14.75
N GLN A 147 19.29 5.71 13.64
CA GLN A 147 18.06 5.75 12.84
C GLN A 147 16.87 5.15 13.61
N GLN A 148 17.08 4.04 14.34
CA GLN A 148 16.04 3.43 15.15
C GLN A 148 15.54 4.39 16.24
N VAL A 149 16.44 5.05 16.96
CA VAL A 149 16.08 6.04 18.00
C VAL A 149 15.18 7.15 17.44
N GLN A 150 15.36 7.52 16.19
CA GLN A 150 14.57 8.56 15.51
C GLN A 150 13.31 8.03 14.83
N GLY A 151 13.08 6.73 14.83
CA GLY A 151 11.92 6.12 14.22
C GLY A 151 11.98 5.96 12.68
N LEU A 152 13.17 6.11 12.07
CA LEU A 152 13.34 5.95 10.63
C LEU A 152 13.41 4.49 10.20
N GLY A 153 13.76 3.59 11.10
CA GLY A 153 13.87 2.17 10.80
C GLY A 153 14.23 1.37 12.04
N LEU A 154 14.40 0.06 11.92
CA LEU A 154 14.75 -0.85 13.02
C LEU A 154 16.16 -1.40 12.84
N ALA A 155 16.96 -1.41 13.92
CA ALA A 155 18.35 -1.84 13.91
C ALA A 155 18.50 -3.39 14.03
N LYS A 156 17.56 -4.12 13.47
CA LYS A 156 17.60 -5.58 13.31
C LYS A 156 16.89 -5.98 12.01
N THR A 157 17.26 -7.14 11.48
CA THR A 157 16.59 -7.72 10.33
C THR A 157 15.15 -8.09 10.67
N ASN A 158 14.20 -7.67 9.84
CA ASN A 158 12.78 -7.94 9.97
C ASN A 158 12.29 -8.81 8.81
N TYR A 159 11.21 -9.52 9.04
CA TYR A 159 10.60 -10.43 8.07
C TYR A 159 9.11 -10.16 8.00
N LYS A 160 8.55 -10.17 6.79
CA LYS A 160 7.12 -10.03 6.57
C LYS A 160 6.67 -11.01 5.49
N LEU A 161 5.52 -11.61 5.68
CA LEU A 161 4.84 -12.40 4.67
C LEU A 161 3.49 -11.75 4.39
N HIS A 162 3.26 -11.40 3.14
CA HIS A 162 1.98 -10.92 2.63
C HIS A 162 1.29 -12.04 1.86
N TYR A 163 0.00 -12.18 2.09
CA TYR A 163 -0.93 -12.95 1.30
C TYR A 163 -1.94 -12.00 0.68
N MET A 164 -2.11 -12.06 -0.63
CA MET A 164 -2.92 -11.14 -1.41
C MET A 164 -4.02 -11.89 -2.13
N LEU A 165 -5.21 -11.33 -2.07
CA LEU A 165 -6.40 -11.77 -2.79
C LEU A 165 -6.90 -10.60 -3.63
N SER A 166 -7.19 -10.83 -4.89
CA SER A 166 -7.76 -9.81 -5.77
C SER A 166 -8.89 -10.38 -6.58
N TYR A 167 -9.89 -9.56 -6.83
CA TYR A 167 -10.90 -9.85 -7.84
C TYR A 167 -11.05 -8.65 -8.77
N TYR A 168 -11.02 -8.92 -10.07
CA TYR A 168 -11.01 -7.92 -11.13
C TYR A 168 -12.27 -8.06 -11.96
N TRP A 169 -13.12 -7.02 -11.94
CA TRP A 169 -14.22 -6.80 -12.87
C TRP A 169 -13.84 -5.71 -13.87
N ASP A 170 -14.61 -5.51 -14.90
CA ASP A 170 -14.30 -4.51 -15.94
C ASP A 170 -14.20 -3.07 -15.41
N SER A 171 -15.07 -2.70 -14.47
CA SER A 171 -15.13 -1.34 -13.91
C SER A 171 -14.83 -1.24 -12.42
N PHE A 172 -14.51 -2.37 -11.78
CA PHE A 172 -14.30 -2.42 -10.35
C PHE A 172 -13.29 -3.50 -9.97
N GLN A 173 -12.49 -3.25 -8.97
CA GLN A 173 -11.55 -4.24 -8.42
C GLN A 173 -11.64 -4.23 -6.90
N VAL A 174 -11.37 -5.37 -6.29
CA VAL A 174 -11.22 -5.47 -4.83
C VAL A 174 -9.93 -6.22 -4.54
N HIS A 175 -9.10 -5.60 -3.73
CA HIS A 175 -7.86 -6.20 -3.24
C HIS A 175 -7.96 -6.40 -1.74
N THR A 176 -7.44 -7.50 -1.24
CA THR A 176 -7.42 -7.83 0.19
C THR A 176 -6.06 -8.40 0.54
N ASN A 177 -5.48 -7.89 1.63
CA ASN A 177 -4.21 -8.41 2.14
C ASN A 177 -4.38 -8.94 3.55
N ILE A 178 -3.66 -10.02 3.82
CA ILE A 178 -3.40 -10.52 5.17
C ILE A 178 -1.90 -10.65 5.30
N SER A 179 -1.32 -10.13 6.38
CA SER A 179 0.11 -10.22 6.57
C SER A 179 0.50 -10.54 8.01
N TYR A 180 1.66 -11.19 8.12
CA TYR A 180 2.35 -11.38 9.37
C TYR A 180 3.75 -10.77 9.27
N ALA A 181 4.12 -9.95 10.24
CA ALA A 181 5.43 -9.33 10.32
C ALA A 181 6.09 -9.64 11.67
N ARG A 182 7.37 -10.01 11.61
CA ARG A 182 8.22 -10.10 12.78
C ARG A 182 9.26 -8.98 12.73
N ASN A 183 9.12 -8.01 13.62
CA ASN A 183 9.86 -6.76 13.64
C ASN A 183 10.73 -6.64 14.91
N PRO A 184 11.78 -7.49 15.12
CA PRO A 184 12.69 -7.32 16.22
C PRO A 184 13.41 -5.96 16.11
N TYR A 185 13.77 -5.41 17.25
CA TYR A 185 14.49 -4.14 17.35
C TYR A 185 15.60 -4.24 18.40
N ASN A 186 16.51 -3.28 18.40
CA ASN A 186 17.55 -3.21 19.43
C ASN A 186 16.99 -2.57 20.70
N LYS A 187 16.76 -3.38 21.74
CA LYS A 187 16.13 -2.96 23.00
C LYS A 187 16.93 -1.90 23.77
N ASN A 188 18.24 -1.80 23.54
CA ASN A 188 19.10 -0.81 24.18
C ASN A 188 18.96 0.60 23.56
N TYR A 189 18.28 0.70 22.42
CA TYR A 189 18.09 1.94 21.68
C TYR A 189 16.60 2.10 21.30
N PRO A 190 15.72 2.31 22.30
CA PRO A 190 14.28 2.49 22.01
C PRO A 190 14.05 3.72 21.17
N ILE A 191 12.93 3.73 20.43
CA ILE A 191 12.49 4.92 19.68
C ILE A 191 12.22 6.03 20.67
N SER A 192 12.79 7.22 20.43
CA SER A 192 12.66 8.37 21.33
C SER A 192 11.21 8.73 21.53
N GLY A 193 10.83 8.85 22.78
CA GLY A 193 9.49 9.25 23.19
C GLY A 193 8.42 8.17 23.05
N SER A 194 8.74 6.94 22.63
CA SER A 194 7.79 5.84 22.60
C SER A 194 7.60 5.25 23.99
N TYR A 195 6.35 5.23 24.47
CA TYR A 195 5.96 4.53 25.70
C TYR A 195 5.46 3.11 25.43
N ALA A 196 5.09 2.82 24.18
CA ALA A 196 4.68 1.48 23.82
C ALA A 196 5.90 0.57 23.66
N PRO A 197 5.84 -0.70 24.14
CA PRO A 197 6.83 -1.68 23.75
C PRO A 197 6.78 -1.79 22.23
N ASN A 198 7.94 -1.76 21.58
CA ASN A 198 7.99 -1.95 20.14
C ASN A 198 7.30 -3.26 19.78
N GLN A 199 6.30 -3.17 18.94
CA GLN A 199 5.54 -4.33 18.49
C GLN A 199 6.45 -5.22 17.64
N THR A 200 6.55 -6.47 18.04
CA THR A 200 7.49 -7.40 17.42
C THR A 200 6.81 -8.45 16.55
N ASN A 201 5.53 -8.74 16.79
CA ASN A 201 4.76 -9.72 16.02
C ASN A 201 3.43 -9.12 15.62
N ILE A 202 3.36 -8.62 14.40
CA ILE A 202 2.20 -7.87 13.89
C ILE A 202 1.44 -8.74 12.92
N VAL A 203 0.15 -8.93 13.15
CA VAL A 203 -0.81 -9.42 12.16
C VAL A 203 -1.57 -8.22 11.63
N SER A 204 -1.72 -8.11 10.32
CA SER A 204 -2.51 -7.06 9.71
C SER A 204 -3.42 -7.60 8.61
N GLY A 205 -4.54 -6.92 8.43
CA GLY A 205 -5.49 -7.15 7.35
C GLY A 205 -5.89 -5.82 6.72
N SER A 206 -6.14 -5.83 5.42
CA SER A 206 -6.63 -4.66 4.71
C SER A 206 -7.48 -5.03 3.51
N ILE A 207 -8.31 -4.10 3.06
CA ILE A 207 -9.15 -4.23 1.88
C ILE A 207 -9.21 -2.91 1.13
N ALA A 208 -9.04 -2.97 -0.19
CA ALA A 208 -9.11 -1.82 -1.08
C ALA A 208 -10.05 -2.08 -2.26
N PRO A 209 -11.30 -1.58 -2.21
CA PRO A 209 -12.12 -1.43 -3.39
C PRO A 209 -11.57 -0.31 -4.28
N VAL A 210 -11.44 -0.59 -5.59
CA VAL A 210 -10.95 0.32 -6.62
C VAL A 210 -12.00 0.43 -7.72
N TRP A 211 -12.46 1.64 -7.98
CA TRP A 211 -13.41 1.95 -9.04
C TRP A 211 -12.67 2.52 -10.25
N ILE A 212 -12.80 1.86 -11.40
CA ILE A 212 -12.28 2.31 -12.69
C ILE A 212 -13.32 3.24 -13.31
N VAL A 213 -13.15 4.56 -13.10
CA VAL A 213 -14.10 5.58 -13.59
C VAL A 213 -14.06 5.65 -15.11
N ASN A 214 -12.85 5.59 -15.67
CA ASN A 214 -12.58 5.56 -17.11
C ASN A 214 -11.12 5.09 -17.36
N SER A 215 -10.65 5.16 -18.61
CA SER A 215 -9.31 4.69 -19.00
C SER A 215 -8.14 5.47 -18.39
N TRP A 216 -8.38 6.65 -17.83
CA TRP A 216 -7.33 7.50 -17.27
C TRP A 216 -7.53 7.81 -15.77
N LEU A 217 -8.65 7.42 -15.13
CA LEU A 217 -8.94 7.71 -13.73
C LEU A 217 -9.45 6.48 -13.00
N LYS A 218 -8.79 6.14 -11.89
CA LYS A 218 -9.27 5.20 -10.88
C LYS A 218 -9.40 5.92 -9.54
N LEU A 219 -10.44 5.57 -8.78
CA LEU A 219 -10.65 6.02 -7.41
C LEU A 219 -10.60 4.81 -6.49
N ALA A 220 -9.99 4.95 -5.33
CA ALA A 220 -9.88 3.87 -4.37
C ALA A 220 -10.19 4.33 -2.95
N LEU A 221 -10.71 3.40 -2.17
CA LEU A 221 -10.75 3.43 -0.73
C LEU A 221 -9.87 2.29 -0.23
N ASP A 222 -9.04 2.53 0.77
CA ASP A 222 -8.22 1.49 1.38
C ASP A 222 -8.38 1.57 2.90
N ILE A 223 -8.79 0.49 3.51
CA ILE A 223 -8.98 0.40 4.96
C ILE A 223 -8.25 -0.82 5.49
N GLY A 224 -7.65 -0.67 6.66
CA GLY A 224 -6.94 -1.78 7.27
C GLY A 224 -6.74 -1.61 8.75
N SER A 225 -6.32 -2.71 9.34
CA SER A 225 -6.04 -2.82 10.76
C SER A 225 -4.83 -3.70 11.01
N SER A 226 -4.10 -3.41 12.08
CA SER A 226 -3.02 -4.27 12.56
C SER A 226 -3.07 -4.42 14.06
N ILE A 227 -2.65 -5.58 14.54
CA ILE A 227 -2.57 -5.92 15.96
C ILE A 227 -1.25 -6.60 16.27
N ASP A 228 -0.62 -6.24 17.39
CA ASP A 228 0.48 -7.03 17.95
C ASP A 228 -0.09 -8.24 18.70
N THR A 229 0.40 -9.42 18.34
CA THR A 229 -0.07 -10.69 18.92
C THR A 229 0.56 -11.04 20.25
N LEU A 230 1.48 -10.20 20.79
CA LEU A 230 2.07 -10.46 22.11
C LEU A 230 1.05 -10.21 23.23
N PRO A 231 0.99 -11.11 24.25
CA PRO A 231 0.22 -10.85 25.46
C PRO A 231 0.68 -9.52 26.08
N ASN A 232 -0.21 -8.62 26.36
CA ASN A 232 0.00 -7.31 26.98
C ASN A 232 0.34 -6.13 26.03
N SER A 233 0.50 -6.31 24.74
CA SER A 233 0.64 -5.16 23.86
C SER A 233 -0.70 -4.67 23.33
N GLY A 234 -1.59 -5.56 22.87
CA GLY A 234 -2.99 -5.31 22.47
C GLY A 234 -3.29 -4.00 21.69
N ALA A 235 -2.26 -3.29 21.27
CA ALA A 235 -2.44 -2.08 20.51
C ALA A 235 -2.99 -2.43 19.13
N VAL A 236 -4.07 -1.78 18.75
CA VAL A 236 -4.71 -1.90 17.43
C VAL A 236 -4.47 -0.60 16.69
N ASN A 237 -3.92 -0.71 15.50
CA ASN A 237 -3.73 0.40 14.59
C ASN A 237 -4.69 0.25 13.42
N ASP A 238 -5.60 1.20 13.27
CA ASP A 238 -6.57 1.24 12.18
C ASP A 238 -6.22 2.39 11.25
N TYR A 239 -6.48 2.23 9.96
CA TYR A 239 -6.39 3.32 9.01
C TYR A 239 -7.52 3.29 7.99
N GLY A 240 -7.80 4.47 7.45
CA GLY A 240 -8.62 4.67 6.27
C GLY A 240 -7.93 5.63 5.32
N MET A 241 -7.92 5.30 4.04
CA MET A 241 -7.29 6.10 2.99
C MET A 241 -8.23 6.24 1.80
N VAL A 242 -8.21 7.41 1.19
CA VAL A 242 -8.80 7.67 -0.12
C VAL A 242 -7.68 7.96 -1.11
N ALA A 243 -7.81 7.45 -2.34
CA ALA A 243 -6.81 7.64 -3.37
C ALA A 243 -7.43 7.90 -4.74
N ALA A 244 -6.69 8.63 -5.58
CA ALA A 244 -6.96 8.83 -6.99
C ALA A 244 -5.71 8.49 -7.80
N ILE A 245 -5.87 7.71 -8.86
CA ILE A 245 -4.78 7.27 -9.74
C ILE A 245 -5.11 7.75 -11.15
N PHE A 246 -4.22 8.54 -11.72
CA PHE A 246 -4.33 9.14 -13.04
C PHE A 246 -3.36 8.44 -14.00
N SER A 247 -3.87 7.62 -14.90
CA SER A 247 -3.08 6.97 -15.95
C SER A 247 -2.85 7.96 -17.10
N ILE A 248 -1.67 8.53 -17.18
CA ILE A 248 -1.27 9.46 -18.25
C ILE A 248 -1.09 8.73 -19.56
N ASN A 249 -0.54 7.52 -19.49
CA ASN A 249 -0.43 6.57 -20.59
C ASN A 249 -0.23 5.16 -19.99
N LYS A 250 -0.02 4.14 -20.84
CA LYS A 250 0.17 2.76 -20.40
C LYS A 250 1.39 2.52 -19.49
N ASN A 251 2.31 3.47 -19.46
CA ASN A 251 3.58 3.35 -18.74
C ASN A 251 3.67 4.25 -17.51
N ILE A 252 2.83 5.29 -17.39
CA ILE A 252 2.96 6.32 -16.37
C ILE A 252 1.62 6.53 -15.68
N ASP A 253 1.61 6.32 -14.37
CA ASP A 253 0.51 6.69 -13.48
C ASP A 253 0.98 7.77 -12.49
N ILE A 254 0.08 8.69 -12.14
CA ILE A 254 0.24 9.65 -11.05
C ILE A 254 -0.74 9.28 -9.95
N GLY A 255 -0.25 9.02 -8.75
CA GLY A 255 -1.04 8.69 -7.58
C GLY A 255 -1.16 9.86 -6.62
N LEU A 256 -2.34 10.04 -6.04
CA LEU A 256 -2.62 10.96 -4.95
C LEU A 256 -3.35 10.19 -3.86
N SER A 257 -2.98 10.39 -2.60
CA SER A 257 -3.72 9.80 -1.49
C SER A 257 -3.76 10.69 -0.25
N TYR A 258 -4.79 10.45 0.56
CA TYR A 258 -4.91 10.97 1.90
C TYR A 258 -5.31 9.83 2.85
N LEU A 259 -4.50 9.63 3.87
CA LEU A 259 -4.68 8.58 4.88
C LEU A 259 -4.87 9.23 6.24
N GLN A 260 -5.81 8.69 7.00
CA GLN A 260 -5.90 8.89 8.45
C GLN A 260 -5.70 7.56 9.16
N SER A 261 -4.92 7.57 10.23
CA SER A 261 -4.71 6.42 11.08
C SER A 261 -4.95 6.74 12.55
N GLY A 262 -5.29 5.72 13.30
CA GLY A 262 -5.52 5.83 14.73
C GLY A 262 -5.00 4.59 15.46
N THR A 263 -4.30 4.81 16.57
CA THR A 263 -3.85 3.74 17.46
C THR A 263 -4.67 3.74 18.72
N THR A 264 -5.28 2.61 19.05
CA THR A 264 -5.94 2.39 20.34
C THR A 264 -5.02 1.58 21.23
N PRO A 265 -4.35 2.17 22.24
CA PRO A 265 -3.54 1.41 23.17
C PRO A 265 -4.44 0.52 24.05
N SER A 266 -4.09 -0.76 24.19
CA SER A 266 -4.84 -1.73 25.02
C SER A 266 -4.86 -1.40 26.49
N ASN A 267 -3.91 -0.59 26.95
CA ASN A 267 -3.75 -0.15 28.33
C ASN A 267 -3.74 1.38 28.40
N ALA A 268 -4.74 2.03 27.79
CA ALA A 268 -4.86 3.47 27.80
C ALA A 268 -5.08 3.99 29.24
N VAL A 269 -4.00 4.36 29.90
CA VAL A 269 -4.04 5.09 31.18
C VAL A 269 -4.67 6.48 31.00
N SER A 270 -4.84 6.96 29.77
CA SER A 270 -5.37 8.28 29.48
C SER A 270 -6.53 8.36 28.46
N GLY A 271 -7.00 7.26 27.88
CA GLY A 271 -8.19 7.23 27.02
C GLY A 271 -8.10 7.98 25.68
N LYS A 272 -6.95 8.54 25.33
CA LYS A 272 -6.75 9.24 24.04
C LYS A 272 -5.89 8.38 23.12
N GLY A 273 -6.50 7.93 22.02
CA GLY A 273 -5.76 7.31 20.92
C GLY A 273 -4.82 8.31 20.24
N ILE A 274 -3.78 7.80 19.62
CA ILE A 274 -2.87 8.56 18.76
C ILE A 274 -3.50 8.59 17.38
N THR A 275 -3.58 9.76 16.77
CA THR A 275 -4.03 9.91 15.39
C THR A 275 -2.93 10.54 14.55
N SER A 276 -2.79 10.08 13.32
CA SER A 276 -1.92 10.70 12.34
C SER A 276 -2.64 10.85 11.00
N ASP A 277 -2.17 11.78 10.19
CA ASP A 277 -2.60 11.94 8.80
C ASP A 277 -1.41 11.99 7.86
N ARG A 278 -1.56 11.40 6.68
CA ARG A 278 -0.55 11.37 5.62
C ARG A 278 -1.19 11.83 4.31
N SER A 279 -0.60 12.85 3.70
CA SER A 279 -0.90 13.24 2.32
C SER A 279 0.26 12.83 1.43
N GLU A 280 -0.05 12.24 0.29
CA GLU A 280 0.95 11.65 -0.59
C GLU A 280 0.67 11.94 -2.06
N ILE A 281 1.72 12.16 -2.84
CA ILE A 281 1.71 12.28 -4.29
C ILE A 281 2.92 11.56 -4.87
N GLY A 282 2.76 10.91 -6.01
CA GLY A 282 3.88 10.27 -6.67
C GLY A 282 3.60 9.79 -8.08
N VAL A 283 4.60 9.14 -8.62
CA VAL A 283 4.62 8.63 -9.98
C VAL A 283 5.05 7.18 -9.99
N THR A 284 4.32 6.36 -10.74
CA THR A 284 4.71 5.01 -11.12
C THR A 284 5.08 5.02 -12.59
N TRP A 285 6.30 4.59 -12.92
CA TRP A 285 6.82 4.53 -14.28
C TRP A 285 7.29 3.11 -14.62
N ARG A 286 6.78 2.60 -15.75
CA ARG A 286 7.07 1.26 -16.30
C ARG A 286 7.81 1.36 -17.62
N PHE A 287 8.81 0.50 -17.84
CA PHE A 287 9.62 0.50 -19.07
C PHE A 287 10.30 -0.85 -19.33
#